data_f29c681060cb93aa169525918c5e1131
#
_entry.id   f29c681060cb93aa169525918c5e1131
#
_cell.length_a   1.000
_cell.length_b   1.000
_cell.length_c   1.000
_cell.angle_alpha   90.00
_cell.angle_beta   90.00
_cell.angle_gamma   90.00
#
_symmetry.space_group_name_H-M   'P 1'
#
loop_
_entity.id
_entity.type
_entity.pdbx_description
1 polymer ?
#
loop_
_entity_poly.entity_id
_entity_poly.type
_entity_poly.pdbx_seq_one_letter_code
_entity_poly.pdbx_strand_id
1 'polypeptide(L)'
;MSGTRILVTGGAGYIGSHTVRLLREQGYDVWIYDNLSVGHAEAVAGRQLIVGDLADRTTLHAAFEQQQFAAVVHFAGVASVGESMREPLIYYRQNVANTLALLEVMARHQVRKLVVSSSCTIYGIPTETPILETSVPNPVSPYGRSKLIIEWMLEDCAAAWGLGFVALRYFNAAGAQRDGTLGEDHTPESHLIPLALQVAAGQRPHLDLFGTDYPTPDGSCIRDYVHVEDLARAHLAALEHIQPGEKLFCNLATGRGWSVKEVVRLCEQVTGLGIRTIEQPRRPGDPPHLVAAVNTARTVLGWEPRYVDLREIIETAWHWHRTHPRGYSHS
;
A
#
# COMPACT_ATOMS: atom_id res chain seq x y z
N MET A 1 -16.80 -1.70 -26.96
CA MET A 1 -16.67 -3.02 -26.27
C MET A 1 -16.68 -2.70 -24.79
N SER A 2 -17.55 -3.30 -23.99
CA SER A 2 -17.49 -3.14 -22.53
C SER A 2 -16.18 -3.77 -22.05
N GLY A 3 -15.33 -2.99 -21.39
CA GLY A 3 -14.07 -3.50 -20.83
C GLY A 3 -14.30 -4.60 -19.79
N THR A 4 -13.28 -5.39 -19.50
CA THR A 4 -13.32 -6.38 -18.41
C THR A 4 -13.60 -5.67 -17.10
N ARG A 5 -14.64 -6.12 -16.36
CA ARG A 5 -15.08 -5.46 -15.13
C ARG A 5 -14.28 -5.92 -13.94
N ILE A 6 -13.71 -4.97 -13.20
CA ILE A 6 -12.85 -5.18 -12.02
C ILE A 6 -13.42 -4.44 -10.83
N LEU A 7 -13.52 -5.11 -9.69
CA LEU A 7 -13.81 -4.45 -8.41
C LEU A 7 -12.49 -4.07 -7.71
N VAL A 8 -12.37 -2.81 -7.31
CA VAL A 8 -11.27 -2.31 -6.49
C VAL A 8 -11.81 -1.91 -5.12
N THR A 9 -11.53 -2.70 -4.09
CA THR A 9 -11.90 -2.35 -2.71
C THR A 9 -10.80 -1.50 -2.08
N GLY A 10 -11.17 -0.45 -1.35
CA GLY A 10 -10.22 0.56 -0.88
C GLY A 10 -9.66 1.42 -2.03
N GLY A 11 -10.41 1.51 -3.12
CA GLY A 11 -9.97 2.19 -4.35
C GLY A 11 -9.94 3.72 -4.24
N ALA A 12 -10.55 4.31 -3.22
CA ALA A 12 -10.49 5.75 -2.93
C ALA A 12 -9.30 6.14 -2.04
N GLY A 13 -8.53 5.16 -1.52
CA GLY A 13 -7.31 5.37 -0.75
C GLY A 13 -6.10 5.72 -1.63
N TYR A 14 -4.95 5.98 -1.00
CA TYR A 14 -3.73 6.43 -1.66
C TYR A 14 -3.30 5.52 -2.82
N ILE A 15 -2.93 4.27 -2.56
CA ILE A 15 -2.45 3.34 -3.61
C ILE A 15 -3.62 2.92 -4.51
N GLY A 16 -4.81 2.74 -3.94
CA GLY A 16 -6.02 2.35 -4.65
C GLY A 16 -6.40 3.32 -5.76
N SER A 17 -6.39 4.63 -5.50
CA SER A 17 -6.77 5.67 -6.48
C SER A 17 -5.83 5.73 -7.68
N HIS A 18 -4.52 5.60 -7.46
CA HIS A 18 -3.53 5.50 -8.54
C HIS A 18 -3.75 4.23 -9.39
N THR A 19 -4.07 3.11 -8.74
CA THR A 19 -4.39 1.85 -9.45
C THR A 19 -5.69 1.96 -10.23
N VAL A 20 -6.74 2.52 -9.64
CA VAL A 20 -8.03 2.79 -10.33
C VAL A 20 -7.83 3.63 -11.58
N ARG A 21 -7.05 4.71 -11.46
CA ARG A 21 -6.71 5.57 -12.61
C ARG A 21 -6.04 4.76 -13.71
N LEU A 22 -4.96 4.05 -13.39
CA LEU A 22 -4.21 3.27 -14.38
C LEU A 22 -5.08 2.20 -15.05
N LEU A 23 -5.88 1.44 -14.28
CA LEU A 23 -6.77 0.41 -14.83
C LEU A 23 -7.77 1.00 -15.82
N ARG A 24 -8.34 2.18 -15.53
CA ARG A 24 -9.25 2.89 -16.45
C ARG A 24 -8.52 3.35 -17.72
N GLU A 25 -7.31 3.87 -17.61
CA GLU A 25 -6.47 4.26 -18.75
C GLU A 25 -6.15 3.05 -19.65
N GLN A 26 -6.08 1.85 -19.08
CA GLN A 26 -5.91 0.57 -19.80
C GLN A 26 -7.24 -0.03 -20.33
N GLY A 27 -8.37 0.67 -20.17
CA GLY A 27 -9.66 0.28 -20.73
C GLY A 27 -10.47 -0.72 -19.90
N TYR A 28 -10.12 -0.96 -18.64
CA TYR A 28 -10.94 -1.75 -17.71
C TYR A 28 -12.20 -0.97 -17.27
N ASP A 29 -13.32 -1.70 -17.08
CA ASP A 29 -14.52 -1.20 -16.42
C ASP A 29 -14.35 -1.32 -14.90
N VAL A 30 -13.86 -0.24 -14.23
CA VAL A 30 -13.44 -0.27 -12.84
C VAL A 30 -14.55 0.22 -11.92
N TRP A 31 -15.00 -0.64 -11.03
CA TRP A 31 -15.89 -0.36 -9.93
C TRP A 31 -15.12 -0.26 -8.62
N ILE A 32 -15.47 0.71 -7.80
CA ILE A 32 -14.78 1.01 -6.55
C ILE A 32 -15.74 0.71 -5.40
N TYR A 33 -15.25 -0.02 -4.39
CA TYR A 33 -15.97 -0.25 -3.14
C TYR A 33 -15.12 0.31 -1.99
N ASP A 34 -15.59 1.37 -1.34
CA ASP A 34 -14.85 2.09 -0.31
C ASP A 34 -15.80 2.68 0.72
N ASN A 35 -15.45 2.63 2.00
CA ASN A 35 -16.27 3.24 3.06
C ASN A 35 -15.88 4.70 3.32
N LEU A 36 -14.88 5.22 2.62
CA LEU A 36 -14.37 6.59 2.73
C LEU A 36 -13.90 6.97 4.15
N SER A 37 -13.54 5.99 4.98
CA SER A 37 -13.02 6.26 6.33
C SER A 37 -11.62 6.86 6.32
N VAL A 38 -10.85 6.58 5.27
CA VAL A 38 -9.49 7.10 5.03
C VAL A 38 -9.35 7.57 3.58
N GLY A 39 -10.10 6.98 2.66
CA GLY A 39 -10.12 7.31 1.25
C GLY A 39 -10.94 8.57 0.96
N HIS A 40 -10.69 9.18 -0.21
CA HIS A 40 -11.31 10.42 -0.66
C HIS A 40 -12.07 10.18 -1.98
N ALA A 41 -13.37 10.53 -2.02
CA ALA A 41 -14.19 10.37 -3.22
C ALA A 41 -13.63 11.17 -4.42
N GLU A 42 -13.02 12.30 -4.13
CA GLU A 42 -12.37 13.19 -5.11
C GLU A 42 -11.21 12.47 -5.84
N ALA A 43 -10.48 11.60 -5.16
CA ALA A 43 -9.37 10.85 -5.75
C ALA A 43 -9.80 9.88 -6.84
N VAL A 44 -11.08 9.53 -6.92
CA VAL A 44 -11.60 8.57 -7.91
C VAL A 44 -12.60 9.17 -8.90
N ALA A 45 -12.75 10.48 -8.93
CA ALA A 45 -13.63 11.22 -9.85
C ALA A 45 -15.11 10.76 -9.82
N GLY A 46 -15.60 10.23 -8.69
CA GLY A 46 -17.02 10.01 -8.36
C GLY A 46 -17.81 9.00 -9.20
N ARG A 47 -17.22 8.39 -10.24
CA ARG A 47 -17.93 7.43 -11.11
C ARG A 47 -17.69 6.01 -10.65
N GLN A 48 -18.75 5.19 -10.64
CA GLN A 48 -18.71 3.76 -10.26
C GLN A 48 -18.17 3.53 -8.85
N LEU A 49 -18.37 4.49 -7.94
CA LEU A 49 -18.08 4.39 -6.53
C LEU A 49 -19.32 3.85 -5.79
N ILE A 50 -19.15 2.71 -5.15
CA ILE A 50 -20.09 2.14 -4.19
C ILE A 50 -19.56 2.49 -2.80
N VAL A 51 -20.24 3.37 -2.08
CA VAL A 51 -19.88 3.70 -0.71
C VAL A 51 -20.42 2.61 0.21
N GLY A 52 -19.52 1.83 0.83
CA GLY A 52 -19.89 0.71 1.68
C GLY A 52 -18.72 0.14 2.47
N ASP A 53 -18.99 -0.43 3.63
CA ASP A 53 -18.01 -1.16 4.44
C ASP A 53 -18.05 -2.65 4.10
N LEU A 54 -16.89 -3.31 4.03
CA LEU A 54 -16.81 -4.76 3.78
C LEU A 54 -17.49 -5.59 4.88
N ALA A 55 -17.68 -5.03 6.08
CA ALA A 55 -18.47 -5.63 7.15
C ALA A 55 -19.98 -5.66 6.83
N ASP A 56 -20.46 -4.76 5.97
CA ASP A 56 -21.84 -4.79 5.47
C ASP A 56 -21.97 -5.79 4.32
N ARG A 57 -22.20 -7.04 4.70
CA ARG A 57 -22.35 -8.15 3.76
C ARG A 57 -23.50 -7.96 2.78
N THR A 58 -24.55 -7.25 3.18
CA THR A 58 -25.74 -7.01 2.33
C THR A 58 -25.35 -6.12 1.15
N THR A 59 -24.74 -4.98 1.41
CA THR A 59 -24.28 -4.05 0.39
C THR A 59 -23.19 -4.69 -0.49
N LEU A 60 -22.27 -5.46 0.12
CA LEU A 60 -21.21 -6.16 -0.63
C LEU A 60 -21.80 -7.22 -1.58
N HIS A 61 -22.75 -8.05 -1.12
CA HIS A 61 -23.44 -9.01 -1.98
C HIS A 61 -24.20 -8.32 -3.12
N ALA A 62 -24.93 -7.25 -2.84
CA ALA A 62 -25.66 -6.50 -3.85
C ALA A 62 -24.74 -5.95 -4.95
N ALA A 63 -23.52 -5.51 -4.61
CA ALA A 63 -22.54 -5.08 -5.59
C ALA A 63 -22.15 -6.21 -6.54
N PHE A 64 -21.94 -7.43 -6.03
CA PHE A 64 -21.58 -8.60 -6.87
C PHE A 64 -22.78 -9.15 -7.65
N GLU A 65 -24.01 -9.04 -7.14
CA GLU A 65 -25.24 -9.44 -7.85
C GLU A 65 -25.53 -8.52 -9.04
N GLN A 66 -25.33 -7.22 -8.86
CA GLN A 66 -25.58 -6.23 -9.91
C GLN A 66 -24.50 -6.20 -10.99
N GLN A 67 -23.27 -6.60 -10.62
CA GLN A 67 -22.10 -6.51 -11.49
C GLN A 67 -21.36 -7.86 -11.55
N GLN A 68 -21.09 -8.33 -12.74
CA GLN A 68 -20.28 -9.53 -12.94
C GLN A 68 -18.79 -9.16 -13.00
N PHE A 69 -18.10 -9.25 -11.86
CA PHE A 69 -16.68 -8.97 -11.80
C PHE A 69 -15.83 -10.14 -12.29
N ALA A 70 -14.83 -9.86 -13.12
CA ALA A 70 -13.86 -10.85 -13.57
C ALA A 70 -12.74 -11.07 -12.51
N ALA A 71 -12.43 -10.04 -11.73
CA ALA A 71 -11.41 -10.08 -10.70
C ALA A 71 -11.65 -8.99 -9.65
N VAL A 72 -10.96 -9.13 -8.52
CA VAL A 72 -10.90 -8.12 -7.45
C VAL A 72 -9.47 -7.66 -7.23
N VAL A 73 -9.27 -6.36 -7.01
CA VAL A 73 -8.04 -5.78 -6.47
C VAL A 73 -8.36 -5.23 -5.08
N HIS A 74 -7.69 -5.75 -4.05
CA HIS A 74 -8.06 -5.53 -2.66
C HIS A 74 -7.03 -4.69 -1.92
N PHE A 75 -7.38 -3.42 -1.68
CA PHE A 75 -6.60 -2.47 -0.86
C PHE A 75 -7.25 -2.19 0.49
N ALA A 76 -8.57 -2.39 0.61
CA ALA A 76 -9.31 -2.01 1.80
C ALA A 76 -8.70 -2.62 3.07
N GLY A 77 -8.40 -1.76 4.04
CA GLY A 77 -7.80 -2.14 5.31
C GLY A 77 -7.03 -0.99 5.95
N VAL A 78 -6.66 -1.18 7.21
CA VAL A 78 -5.88 -0.21 7.99
C VAL A 78 -4.39 -0.61 7.99
N ALA A 79 -3.47 0.38 7.96
CA ALA A 79 -2.06 0.15 7.62
C ALA A 79 -1.03 0.76 8.60
N SER A 80 -1.44 1.28 9.76
CA SER A 80 -0.51 1.89 10.72
C SER A 80 0.08 0.86 11.69
N VAL A 81 1.39 0.59 11.60
CA VAL A 81 2.10 -0.31 12.54
C VAL A 81 1.98 0.20 13.98
N GLY A 82 2.24 1.50 14.22
CA GLY A 82 2.21 2.10 15.55
C GLY A 82 0.82 2.07 16.21
N GLU A 83 -0.24 2.32 15.44
CA GLU A 83 -1.61 2.22 15.93
C GLU A 83 -1.97 0.77 16.25
N SER A 84 -1.56 -0.19 15.42
CA SER A 84 -1.85 -1.60 15.64
C SER A 84 -1.33 -2.13 16.98
N MET A 85 -0.24 -1.55 17.49
CA MET A 85 0.31 -1.92 18.81
C MET A 85 -0.58 -1.43 19.97
N ARG A 86 -1.36 -0.36 19.77
CA ARG A 86 -2.27 0.21 20.78
C ARG A 86 -3.68 -0.34 20.64
N GLU A 87 -4.15 -0.52 19.40
CA GLU A 87 -5.52 -0.92 19.05
C GLU A 87 -5.55 -2.19 18.17
N PRO A 88 -5.02 -3.35 18.64
CA PRO A 88 -4.84 -4.55 17.81
C PRO A 88 -6.16 -5.10 17.26
N LEU A 89 -7.26 -5.00 18.00
CA LEU A 89 -8.54 -5.57 17.59
C LEU A 89 -9.14 -4.86 16.37
N ILE A 90 -8.84 -3.59 16.15
CA ILE A 90 -9.22 -2.85 14.95
C ILE A 90 -8.61 -3.53 13.72
N TYR A 91 -7.33 -3.89 13.79
CA TYR A 91 -6.59 -4.53 12.71
C TYR A 91 -7.12 -5.92 12.37
N TYR A 92 -7.44 -6.75 13.36
CA TYR A 92 -8.06 -8.05 13.09
C TYR A 92 -9.48 -7.90 12.51
N ARG A 93 -10.25 -6.93 12.96
CA ARG A 93 -11.59 -6.68 12.42
C ARG A 93 -11.52 -6.12 11.00
N GLN A 94 -10.78 -5.02 10.79
CA GLN A 94 -10.76 -4.31 9.52
C GLN A 94 -9.97 -5.06 8.43
N ASN A 95 -8.87 -5.73 8.79
CA ASN A 95 -8.07 -6.43 7.81
C ASN A 95 -8.54 -7.90 7.65
N VAL A 96 -8.62 -8.68 8.74
CA VAL A 96 -8.88 -10.11 8.63
C VAL A 96 -10.36 -10.42 8.42
N ALA A 97 -11.24 -9.93 9.31
CA ALA A 97 -12.67 -10.26 9.22
C ALA A 97 -13.32 -9.66 7.96
N ASN A 98 -12.93 -8.46 7.55
CA ASN A 98 -13.43 -7.84 6.34
C ASN A 98 -12.90 -8.53 5.07
N THR A 99 -11.65 -8.98 5.05
CA THR A 99 -11.15 -9.81 3.93
C THR A 99 -11.85 -11.16 3.88
N LEU A 100 -12.13 -11.79 5.03
CA LEU A 100 -12.94 -13.01 5.08
C LEU A 100 -14.32 -12.79 4.45
N ALA A 101 -15.02 -11.69 4.80
CA ALA A 101 -16.30 -11.36 4.20
C ALA A 101 -16.22 -11.20 2.68
N LEU A 102 -15.16 -10.55 2.18
CA LEU A 102 -14.92 -10.42 0.74
C LEU A 102 -14.72 -11.79 0.08
N LEU A 103 -13.88 -12.67 0.67
CA LEU A 103 -13.61 -14.02 0.13
C LEU A 103 -14.87 -14.89 0.08
N GLU A 104 -15.74 -14.82 1.10
CA GLU A 104 -17.03 -15.53 1.11
C GLU A 104 -17.94 -15.07 -0.04
N VAL A 105 -18.00 -13.75 -0.30
CA VAL A 105 -18.79 -13.20 -1.41
C VAL A 105 -18.17 -13.58 -2.75
N MET A 106 -16.85 -13.49 -2.91
CA MET A 106 -16.14 -13.92 -4.12
C MET A 106 -16.40 -15.40 -4.43
N ALA A 107 -16.32 -16.27 -3.42
CA ALA A 107 -16.59 -17.71 -3.60
C ALA A 107 -18.05 -17.95 -4.07
N ARG A 108 -19.05 -17.30 -3.43
CA ARG A 108 -20.46 -17.41 -3.78
C ARG A 108 -20.75 -16.96 -5.21
N HIS A 109 -20.08 -15.89 -5.68
CA HIS A 109 -20.24 -15.35 -7.03
C HIS A 109 -19.22 -15.88 -8.04
N GLN A 110 -18.43 -16.89 -7.66
CA GLN A 110 -17.44 -17.57 -8.51
C GLN A 110 -16.37 -16.64 -9.10
N VAL A 111 -16.04 -15.55 -8.41
CA VAL A 111 -14.94 -14.66 -8.77
C VAL A 111 -13.64 -15.26 -8.23
N ARG A 112 -12.80 -15.79 -9.12
CA ARG A 112 -11.62 -16.60 -8.76
C ARG A 112 -10.28 -15.93 -9.00
N LYS A 113 -10.23 -14.62 -9.16
CA LYS A 113 -9.00 -13.85 -9.36
C LYS A 113 -8.92 -12.71 -8.35
N LEU A 114 -7.84 -12.67 -7.56
CA LEU A 114 -7.62 -11.67 -6.51
C LEU A 114 -6.18 -11.16 -6.54
N VAL A 115 -6.01 -9.85 -6.69
CA VAL A 115 -4.74 -9.17 -6.36
C VAL A 115 -4.92 -8.49 -5.01
N VAL A 116 -4.03 -8.77 -4.05
CA VAL A 116 -4.17 -8.25 -2.68
C VAL A 116 -2.95 -7.45 -2.24
N SER A 117 -3.23 -6.34 -1.57
CA SER A 117 -2.27 -5.55 -0.84
C SER A 117 -1.76 -6.32 0.39
N SER A 118 -0.55 -6.87 0.30
CA SER A 118 0.20 -7.39 1.45
C SER A 118 1.29 -6.38 1.87
N SER A 119 2.22 -6.78 2.74
CA SER A 119 3.19 -5.86 3.32
C SER A 119 4.48 -6.57 3.69
N CYS A 120 5.61 -5.87 3.58
CA CYS A 120 6.90 -6.33 4.12
C CYS A 120 6.90 -6.52 5.64
N THR A 121 5.93 -5.96 6.36
CA THR A 121 5.81 -6.12 7.82
C THR A 121 5.56 -7.55 8.27
N ILE A 122 5.16 -8.46 7.36
CA ILE A 122 5.05 -9.90 7.63
C ILE A 122 6.40 -10.52 7.98
N TYR A 123 7.50 -9.98 7.46
CA TYR A 123 8.84 -10.53 7.73
C TYR A 123 9.37 -10.17 9.12
N GLY A 124 8.78 -9.15 9.78
CA GLY A 124 9.21 -8.70 11.09
C GLY A 124 10.63 -8.15 11.07
N ILE A 125 11.50 -8.67 11.93
CA ILE A 125 12.93 -8.33 11.97
C ILE A 125 13.69 -9.39 11.16
N PRO A 126 14.08 -9.10 9.90
CA PRO A 126 14.73 -10.07 9.04
C PRO A 126 16.14 -10.39 9.52
N THR A 127 16.55 -11.64 9.38
CA THR A 127 17.92 -12.10 9.69
C THR A 127 18.88 -11.85 8.54
N GLU A 128 18.36 -11.70 7.33
CA GLU A 128 19.12 -11.49 6.09
C GLU A 128 18.51 -10.37 5.25
N THR A 129 19.36 -9.63 4.56
CA THR A 129 18.99 -8.60 3.57
C THR A 129 19.90 -8.73 2.34
N PRO A 130 19.33 -8.58 1.13
CA PRO A 130 17.94 -8.23 0.82
C PRO A 130 16.95 -9.37 1.15
N ILE A 131 15.71 -9.00 1.52
CA ILE A 131 14.65 -9.91 1.96
C ILE A 131 14.05 -10.61 0.73
N LEU A 132 14.08 -11.93 0.72
CA LEU A 132 13.47 -12.77 -0.31
C LEU A 132 12.00 -13.08 0.02
N GLU A 133 11.19 -13.41 -0.99
CA GLU A 133 9.82 -13.90 -0.78
C GLU A 133 9.78 -15.22 0.00
N THR A 134 10.86 -16.00 -0.05
CA THR A 134 11.06 -17.25 0.69
C THR A 134 11.52 -17.05 2.13
N SER A 135 11.84 -15.82 2.54
CA SER A 135 12.19 -15.52 3.93
C SER A 135 11.03 -15.85 4.86
N VAL A 136 11.32 -16.48 5.99
CA VAL A 136 10.29 -16.95 6.93
C VAL A 136 9.54 -15.75 7.52
N PRO A 137 8.21 -15.68 7.37
CA PRO A 137 7.42 -14.64 7.99
C PRO A 137 7.46 -14.73 9.52
N ASN A 138 7.77 -13.61 10.19
CA ASN A 138 7.78 -13.52 11.65
C ASN A 138 7.32 -12.11 12.12
N PRO A 139 6.05 -11.74 11.87
CA PRO A 139 5.58 -10.39 12.13
C PRO A 139 5.60 -10.03 13.60
N VAL A 140 6.13 -8.85 13.92
CA VAL A 140 6.26 -8.32 15.29
C VAL A 140 5.12 -7.39 15.69
N SER A 141 4.24 -7.03 14.75
CA SER A 141 3.09 -6.15 14.99
C SER A 141 1.75 -6.83 14.65
N PRO A 142 0.64 -6.42 15.27
CA PRO A 142 -0.70 -6.88 14.87
C PRO A 142 -1.04 -6.58 13.41
N TYR A 143 -0.59 -5.44 12.88
CA TYR A 143 -0.72 -5.16 11.44
C TYR A 143 -0.02 -6.23 10.58
N GLY A 144 1.26 -6.52 10.83
CA GLY A 144 1.98 -7.55 10.11
C GLY A 144 1.32 -8.94 10.25
N ARG A 145 0.87 -9.28 11.46
CA ARG A 145 0.12 -10.53 11.71
C ARG A 145 -1.17 -10.58 10.92
N SER A 146 -1.94 -9.48 10.86
CA SER A 146 -3.19 -9.44 10.10
C SER A 146 -2.95 -9.68 8.61
N LYS A 147 -1.87 -9.11 8.04
CA LYS A 147 -1.49 -9.35 6.63
C LYS A 147 -1.05 -10.80 6.39
N LEU A 148 -0.30 -11.40 7.30
CA LEU A 148 0.09 -12.82 7.20
C LEU A 148 -1.12 -13.76 7.30
N ILE A 149 -2.06 -13.49 8.21
CA ILE A 149 -3.31 -14.28 8.32
C ILE A 149 -4.10 -14.20 6.99
N ILE A 150 -4.16 -13.03 6.36
CA ILE A 150 -4.78 -12.90 5.04
C ILE A 150 -4.09 -13.81 4.02
N GLU A 151 -2.76 -13.83 3.96
CA GLU A 151 -2.03 -14.71 3.04
C GLU A 151 -2.36 -16.18 3.28
N TRP A 152 -2.45 -16.65 4.53
CA TRP A 152 -2.88 -18.03 4.85
C TRP A 152 -4.32 -18.31 4.40
N MET A 153 -5.25 -17.38 4.63
CA MET A 153 -6.63 -17.53 4.14
C MET A 153 -6.67 -17.66 2.60
N LEU A 154 -5.82 -16.93 1.88
CA LEU A 154 -5.73 -17.02 0.42
C LEU A 154 -5.20 -18.39 -0.03
N GLU A 155 -4.19 -18.94 0.64
CA GLU A 155 -3.66 -20.27 0.35
C GLU A 155 -4.73 -21.36 0.56
N ASP A 156 -5.50 -21.27 1.66
CA ASP A 156 -6.59 -22.19 1.95
C ASP A 156 -7.72 -22.08 0.92
N CYS A 157 -8.11 -20.85 0.52
CA CYS A 157 -9.10 -20.61 -0.52
C CYS A 157 -8.64 -21.12 -1.90
N ALA A 158 -7.36 -20.97 -2.22
CA ALA A 158 -6.80 -21.50 -3.45
C ALA A 158 -6.88 -23.03 -3.50
N ALA A 159 -6.60 -23.70 -2.37
CA ALA A 159 -6.71 -25.16 -2.25
C ALA A 159 -8.17 -25.64 -2.31
N ALA A 160 -9.10 -24.89 -1.68
CA ALA A 160 -10.48 -25.34 -1.49
C ALA A 160 -11.36 -25.15 -2.71
N TRP A 161 -11.26 -24.02 -3.43
CA TRP A 161 -12.15 -23.65 -4.55
C TRP A 161 -11.45 -23.02 -5.75
N GLY A 162 -10.10 -23.11 -5.80
CA GLY A 162 -9.33 -22.70 -6.97
C GLY A 162 -9.20 -21.19 -7.12
N LEU A 163 -9.16 -20.43 -6.01
CA LEU A 163 -8.82 -19.02 -6.04
C LEU A 163 -7.40 -18.85 -6.61
N GLY A 164 -7.26 -18.05 -7.66
CA GLY A 164 -5.97 -17.55 -8.08
C GLY A 164 -5.70 -16.24 -7.35
N PHE A 165 -4.49 -16.05 -6.80
CA PHE A 165 -4.15 -14.81 -6.13
C PHE A 165 -2.70 -14.37 -6.35
N VAL A 166 -2.50 -13.05 -6.32
CA VAL A 166 -1.18 -12.43 -6.19
C VAL A 166 -1.19 -11.56 -4.94
N ALA A 167 -0.35 -11.90 -3.95
CA ALA A 167 -0.12 -11.10 -2.76
C ALA A 167 1.12 -10.22 -2.96
N LEU A 168 0.89 -8.92 -3.12
CA LEU A 168 1.93 -7.93 -3.35
C LEU A 168 2.42 -7.36 -2.02
N ARG A 169 3.64 -7.74 -1.62
CA ARG A 169 4.27 -7.34 -0.36
C ARG A 169 5.07 -6.07 -0.57
N TYR A 170 4.41 -4.90 -0.42
CA TYR A 170 5.13 -3.64 -0.61
C TYR A 170 6.01 -3.30 0.58
N PHE A 171 7.06 -2.55 0.27
CA PHE A 171 7.87 -1.86 1.25
C PHE A 171 7.26 -0.47 1.50
N ASN A 172 8.00 0.63 1.42
CA ASN A 172 7.42 1.93 1.74
C ASN A 172 6.88 2.61 0.48
N ALA A 173 5.56 2.63 0.33
CA ALA A 173 4.92 3.40 -0.73
C ALA A 173 5.20 4.89 -0.53
N ALA A 174 5.53 5.61 -1.60
CA ALA A 174 5.81 7.05 -1.54
C ALA A 174 5.59 7.70 -2.91
N GLY A 175 5.64 9.03 -2.94
CA GLY A 175 5.43 9.80 -4.16
C GLY A 175 3.98 10.19 -4.40
N ALA A 176 3.72 10.73 -5.56
CA ALA A 176 2.41 11.15 -6.00
C ALA A 176 2.30 11.03 -7.51
N GLN A 177 1.09 11.14 -8.07
CA GLN A 177 0.91 11.22 -9.50
C GLN A 177 1.74 12.37 -10.07
N ARG A 178 2.48 12.12 -11.14
CA ARG A 178 3.41 13.09 -11.70
C ARG A 178 2.74 14.43 -12.11
N ASP A 179 1.48 14.37 -12.53
CA ASP A 179 0.70 15.57 -12.87
C ASP A 179 0.12 16.31 -11.65
N GLY A 180 0.37 15.83 -10.44
CA GLY A 180 -0.09 16.41 -9.19
C GLY A 180 -1.60 16.28 -8.92
N THR A 181 -2.30 15.39 -9.63
CA THR A 181 -3.76 15.22 -9.45
C THR A 181 -4.12 14.21 -8.36
N LEU A 182 -3.20 13.28 -8.03
CA LEU A 182 -3.36 12.28 -6.98
C LEU A 182 -2.13 12.25 -6.10
N GLY A 183 -2.32 12.11 -4.80
CA GLY A 183 -1.23 12.01 -3.83
C GLY A 183 -1.68 11.39 -2.52
N GLU A 184 -0.77 11.38 -1.57
CA GLU A 184 -0.98 10.84 -0.24
C GLU A 184 -1.66 11.87 0.65
N ASP A 185 -2.81 11.50 1.24
CA ASP A 185 -3.57 12.32 2.18
C ASP A 185 -4.16 11.44 3.27
N HIS A 186 -3.50 11.39 4.42
CA HIS A 186 -3.94 10.63 5.58
C HIS A 186 -4.16 11.54 6.79
N THR A 187 -5.19 11.25 7.55
CA THR A 187 -5.47 11.94 8.82
C THR A 187 -5.72 10.89 9.92
N PRO A 188 -4.79 10.73 10.89
CA PRO A 188 -3.47 11.39 11.00
C PRO A 188 -2.44 10.82 10.01
N GLU A 189 -1.50 11.66 9.56
CA GLU A 189 -0.36 11.23 8.76
C GLU A 189 0.69 10.52 9.63
N SER A 190 1.30 9.46 9.10
CA SER A 190 2.29 8.65 9.79
C SER A 190 3.54 8.29 8.97
N HIS A 191 3.55 8.57 7.68
CA HIS A 191 4.66 8.24 6.79
C HIS A 191 5.73 9.32 6.78
N LEU A 192 7.00 8.90 6.66
CA LEU A 192 8.16 9.76 6.84
C LEU A 192 8.21 10.93 5.85
N ILE A 193 8.05 10.65 4.55
CA ILE A 193 8.16 11.68 3.50
C ILE A 193 7.08 12.74 3.64
N PRO A 194 5.77 12.43 3.74
CA PRO A 194 4.74 13.43 3.99
C PRO A 194 4.98 14.25 5.26
N LEU A 195 5.36 13.60 6.38
CA LEU A 195 5.66 14.30 7.63
C LEU A 195 6.83 15.28 7.48
N ALA A 196 7.90 14.88 6.78
CA ALA A 196 9.05 15.75 6.50
C ALA A 196 8.64 16.95 5.63
N LEU A 197 7.83 16.71 4.58
CA LEU A 197 7.32 17.75 3.71
C LEU A 197 6.35 18.71 4.42
N GLN A 198 5.54 18.22 5.36
CA GLN A 198 4.69 19.07 6.22
C GLN A 198 5.53 20.01 7.11
N VAL A 199 6.69 19.53 7.62
CA VAL A 199 7.62 20.39 8.37
C VAL A 199 8.22 21.45 7.44
N ALA A 200 8.69 21.06 6.26
CA ALA A 200 9.20 22.00 5.26
C ALA A 200 8.16 23.05 4.85
N ALA A 201 6.89 22.67 4.73
CA ALA A 201 5.77 23.57 4.42
C ALA A 201 5.32 24.44 5.62
N GLY A 202 5.94 24.28 6.82
CA GLY A 202 5.55 25.02 8.02
C GLY A 202 4.24 24.56 8.66
N GLN A 203 3.68 23.43 8.25
CA GLN A 203 2.45 22.84 8.79
C GLN A 203 2.69 22.06 10.09
N ARG A 204 3.96 21.69 10.36
CA ARG A 204 4.39 21.02 11.59
C ARG A 204 5.65 21.71 12.16
N PRO A 205 5.81 21.75 13.50
CA PRO A 205 6.96 22.40 14.11
C PRO A 205 8.27 21.61 13.97
N HIS A 206 8.19 20.29 13.86
CA HIS A 206 9.34 19.38 13.76
C HIS A 206 8.92 17.98 13.27
N LEU A 207 9.92 17.20 12.89
CA LEU A 207 9.82 15.78 12.60
C LEU A 207 10.49 14.97 13.71
N ASP A 208 9.81 13.96 14.27
CA ASP A 208 10.40 13.01 15.21
C ASP A 208 11.26 11.97 14.50
N LEU A 209 12.54 11.83 14.89
CA LEU A 209 13.46 10.79 14.42
C LEU A 209 13.54 9.67 15.47
N PHE A 210 12.87 8.55 15.21
CA PHE A 210 12.80 7.43 16.13
C PHE A 210 14.02 6.51 16.02
N GLY A 211 14.90 6.55 17.03
CA GLY A 211 16.13 5.79 17.10
C GLY A 211 17.24 6.36 16.20
N THR A 212 18.35 6.72 16.85
CA THR A 212 19.56 7.24 16.20
C THR A 212 20.80 6.42 16.54
N ASP A 213 20.58 5.24 17.12
CA ASP A 213 21.58 4.33 17.66
C ASP A 213 21.47 2.91 17.06
N TYR A 214 20.78 2.73 15.90
CA TYR A 214 20.73 1.46 15.19
C TYR A 214 22.09 1.07 14.60
N PRO A 215 22.37 -0.22 14.41
CA PRO A 215 23.60 -0.70 13.76
C PRO A 215 23.56 -0.46 12.25
N THR A 216 23.46 0.81 11.86
CA THR A 216 23.42 1.31 10.47
C THR A 216 24.46 2.43 10.31
N PRO A 217 24.86 2.81 9.10
CA PRO A 217 25.94 3.79 8.89
C PRO A 217 25.76 5.14 9.58
N ASP A 218 24.51 5.63 9.71
CA ASP A 218 24.21 6.91 10.36
C ASP A 218 23.37 6.79 11.63
N GLY A 219 23.16 5.57 12.10
CA GLY A 219 22.42 5.23 13.30
C GLY A 219 20.89 5.24 13.14
N SER A 220 20.34 5.63 11.99
CA SER A 220 18.90 5.61 11.74
C SER A 220 18.47 4.39 10.92
N CYS A 221 17.19 4.00 10.98
CA CYS A 221 16.64 2.86 10.23
C CYS A 221 16.82 3.05 8.72
N ILE A 222 17.03 1.93 8.00
CA ILE A 222 17.10 1.89 6.55
C ILE A 222 15.81 1.29 5.99
N ARG A 223 15.21 1.95 4.98
CA ARG A 223 13.97 1.55 4.32
C ARG A 223 14.10 1.61 2.82
N ASP A 224 13.37 0.73 2.14
CA ASP A 224 13.23 0.71 0.69
C ASP A 224 11.93 1.42 0.31
N TYR A 225 12.00 2.37 -0.60
CA TYR A 225 10.88 3.18 -1.03
C TYR A 225 10.50 2.81 -2.46
N VAL A 226 9.20 2.69 -2.71
CA VAL A 226 8.65 2.40 -4.03
C VAL A 226 7.62 3.44 -4.40
N HIS A 227 7.71 3.95 -5.62
CA HIS A 227 6.80 4.98 -6.10
C HIS A 227 5.38 4.43 -6.26
N VAL A 228 4.37 5.21 -5.88
CA VAL A 228 2.97 4.79 -5.93
C VAL A 228 2.49 4.45 -7.35
N GLU A 229 2.96 5.16 -8.39
CA GLU A 229 2.67 4.80 -9.79
C GLU A 229 3.31 3.45 -10.18
N ASP A 230 4.47 3.11 -9.62
CA ASP A 230 5.10 1.81 -9.84
C ASP A 230 4.31 0.69 -9.15
N LEU A 231 3.75 0.96 -7.96
CA LEU A 231 2.81 0.04 -7.31
C LEU A 231 1.55 -0.17 -8.16
N ALA A 232 0.96 0.91 -8.70
CA ALA A 232 -0.20 0.78 -9.59
C ALA A 232 0.11 -0.12 -10.81
N ARG A 233 1.31 0.04 -11.41
CA ARG A 233 1.76 -0.83 -12.52
C ARG A 233 1.96 -2.28 -12.10
N ALA A 234 2.44 -2.52 -10.89
CA ALA A 234 2.58 -3.87 -10.36
C ALA A 234 1.21 -4.55 -10.17
N HIS A 235 0.19 -3.82 -9.70
CA HIS A 235 -1.17 -4.34 -9.59
C HIS A 235 -1.79 -4.66 -10.95
N LEU A 236 -1.56 -3.83 -11.97
CA LEU A 236 -1.97 -4.12 -13.34
C LEU A 236 -1.28 -5.40 -13.85
N ALA A 237 0.05 -5.50 -13.73
CA ALA A 237 0.79 -6.67 -14.16
C ALA A 237 0.34 -7.96 -13.43
N ALA A 238 0.07 -7.86 -12.12
CA ALA A 238 -0.46 -8.96 -11.34
C ALA A 238 -1.87 -9.37 -11.80
N LEU A 239 -2.74 -8.41 -12.12
CA LEU A 239 -4.09 -8.66 -12.62
C LEU A 239 -4.08 -9.36 -13.99
N GLU A 240 -3.16 -8.98 -14.86
CA GLU A 240 -2.99 -9.59 -16.20
C GLU A 240 -2.36 -10.99 -16.12
N HIS A 241 -1.45 -11.19 -15.16
CA HIS A 241 -0.76 -12.47 -14.97
C HIS A 241 -1.67 -13.56 -14.38
N ILE A 242 -2.47 -13.21 -13.36
CA ILE A 242 -3.17 -14.16 -12.51
C ILE A 242 -4.16 -15.05 -13.26
N GLN A 243 -4.09 -16.38 -13.04
CA GLN A 243 -5.08 -17.35 -13.47
C GLN A 243 -5.71 -18.07 -12.25
N PRO A 244 -6.96 -18.61 -12.39
CA PRO A 244 -7.56 -19.40 -11.33
C PRO A 244 -6.64 -20.55 -10.87
N GLY A 245 -6.46 -20.70 -9.56
CA GLY A 245 -5.59 -21.69 -8.91
C GLY A 245 -4.11 -21.31 -8.81
N GLU A 246 -3.65 -20.26 -9.46
CA GLU A 246 -2.27 -19.76 -9.32
C GLU A 246 -2.08 -19.02 -8.00
N LYS A 247 -0.88 -19.15 -7.45
CA LYS A 247 -0.48 -18.51 -6.19
C LYS A 247 0.85 -17.81 -6.39
N LEU A 248 0.89 -16.50 -6.13
CA LEU A 248 2.11 -15.73 -6.22
C LEU A 248 2.24 -14.79 -5.02
N PHE A 249 3.40 -14.83 -4.37
CA PHE A 249 3.85 -13.82 -3.41
C PHE A 249 4.97 -13.02 -4.06
N CYS A 250 4.91 -11.70 -3.98
CA CYS A 250 5.84 -10.86 -4.70
C CYS A 250 6.22 -9.62 -3.90
N ASN A 251 7.52 -9.42 -3.65
CA ASN A 251 8.05 -8.20 -3.05
C ASN A 251 8.05 -7.06 -4.06
N LEU A 252 7.57 -5.89 -3.63
CA LEU A 252 7.58 -4.67 -4.45
C LEU A 252 8.36 -3.57 -3.74
N ALA A 253 9.49 -3.23 -4.32
CA ALA A 253 10.43 -2.22 -3.84
C ALA A 253 11.40 -1.83 -4.96
N THR A 254 12.39 -0.99 -4.67
CA THR A 254 13.47 -0.66 -5.63
C THR A 254 14.69 -1.56 -5.47
N GLY A 255 14.81 -2.29 -4.36
CA GLY A 255 16.01 -3.03 -3.98
C GLY A 255 17.11 -2.12 -3.41
N ARG A 256 16.81 -0.85 -3.15
CA ARG A 256 17.75 0.14 -2.61
C ARG A 256 17.25 0.68 -1.28
N GLY A 257 18.12 0.59 -0.27
CA GLY A 257 17.84 1.12 1.05
C GLY A 257 18.27 2.58 1.19
N TRP A 258 17.47 3.36 1.93
CA TRP A 258 17.74 4.74 2.32
C TRP A 258 17.54 4.90 3.81
N SER A 259 18.49 5.51 4.49
CA SER A 259 18.34 5.80 5.91
C SER A 259 17.33 6.93 6.13
N VAL A 260 16.70 6.97 7.31
CA VAL A 260 15.76 8.05 7.68
C VAL A 260 16.44 9.41 7.56
N LYS A 261 17.69 9.55 7.99
CA LYS A 261 18.45 10.81 7.90
C LYS A 261 18.78 11.19 6.44
N GLU A 262 19.03 10.21 5.55
CA GLU A 262 19.21 10.46 4.12
C GLU A 262 17.93 10.97 3.47
N VAL A 263 16.77 10.36 3.81
CA VAL A 263 15.46 10.81 3.32
C VAL A 263 15.19 12.26 3.73
N VAL A 264 15.44 12.62 4.99
CA VAL A 264 15.25 14.00 5.48
C VAL A 264 16.12 14.98 4.70
N ARG A 265 17.43 14.67 4.52
CA ARG A 265 18.35 15.51 3.73
C ARG A 265 17.88 15.66 2.28
N LEU A 266 17.36 14.60 1.66
CA LEU A 266 16.81 14.69 0.30
C LEU A 266 15.55 15.55 0.26
N CYS A 267 14.66 15.47 1.26
CA CYS A 267 13.51 16.37 1.39
C CYS A 267 13.95 17.84 1.50
N GLU A 268 14.99 18.16 2.29
CA GLU A 268 15.56 19.51 2.38
C GLU A 268 16.11 19.98 1.03
N GLN A 269 16.82 19.11 0.32
CA GLN A 269 17.39 19.45 -0.99
C GLN A 269 16.31 19.68 -2.05
N VAL A 270 15.23 18.88 -2.06
CA VAL A 270 14.13 19.01 -3.02
C VAL A 270 13.28 20.23 -2.74
N THR A 271 12.99 20.51 -1.48
CA THR A 271 12.15 21.64 -1.08
C THR A 271 12.90 22.96 -1.06
N GLY A 272 14.22 22.94 -0.85
CA GLY A 272 15.05 24.11 -0.55
C GLY A 272 14.80 24.69 0.85
N LEU A 273 14.09 23.96 1.73
CA LEU A 273 13.66 24.39 3.05
C LEU A 273 14.25 23.48 4.14
N GLY A 274 14.61 24.06 5.29
CA GLY A 274 15.12 23.29 6.42
C GLY A 274 14.03 22.47 7.12
N ILE A 275 14.37 21.26 7.55
CA ILE A 275 13.47 20.36 8.29
C ILE A 275 14.01 20.16 9.70
N ARG A 276 13.38 20.83 10.65
CA ARG A 276 13.71 20.65 12.06
C ARG A 276 13.38 19.24 12.53
N THR A 277 14.34 18.53 13.11
CA THR A 277 14.16 17.19 13.66
C THR A 277 14.34 17.15 15.18
N ILE A 278 13.64 16.23 15.86
CA ILE A 278 13.83 15.92 17.29
C ILE A 278 14.06 14.42 17.42
N GLU A 279 15.17 14.03 18.04
CA GLU A 279 15.48 12.63 18.29
C GLU A 279 14.56 12.05 19.39
N GLN A 280 14.04 10.87 19.10
CA GLN A 280 13.18 10.09 19.97
C GLN A 280 13.78 8.69 20.22
N PRO A 281 13.41 8.00 21.30
CA PRO A 281 13.75 6.59 21.48
C PRO A 281 13.29 5.73 20.32
N ARG A 282 13.92 4.55 20.14
CA ARG A 282 13.48 3.55 19.12
C ARG A 282 12.02 3.19 19.33
N ARG A 283 11.30 3.03 18.22
CA ARG A 283 9.96 2.44 18.26
C ARG A 283 10.09 0.94 18.57
N PRO A 284 9.29 0.39 19.50
CA PRO A 284 9.29 -1.06 19.74
C PRO A 284 9.00 -1.86 18.48
N GLY A 285 9.84 -2.85 18.18
CA GLY A 285 9.66 -3.73 17.03
C GLY A 285 10.08 -3.13 15.68
N ASP A 286 10.68 -1.94 15.65
CA ASP A 286 11.12 -1.33 14.39
C ASP A 286 12.46 -1.95 13.94
N PRO A 287 12.52 -2.62 12.75
CA PRO A 287 13.74 -3.27 12.29
C PRO A 287 14.77 -2.23 11.84
N PRO A 288 16.08 -2.47 12.06
CA PRO A 288 17.14 -1.56 11.61
C PRO A 288 17.22 -1.45 10.08
N HIS A 289 16.87 -2.53 9.37
CA HIS A 289 17.07 -2.62 7.92
C HIS A 289 15.94 -3.42 7.25
N LEU A 290 15.23 -2.78 6.30
CA LEU A 290 14.21 -3.41 5.46
C LEU A 290 14.45 -3.03 4.01
N VAL A 291 15.07 -3.94 3.23
CA VAL A 291 15.33 -3.80 1.79
C VAL A 291 14.98 -5.11 1.10
N ALA A 292 14.26 -5.04 0.00
CA ALA A 292 13.76 -6.20 -0.73
C ALA A 292 14.75 -6.76 -1.74
N ALA A 293 14.67 -8.07 -1.97
CA ALA A 293 15.01 -8.64 -3.27
C ALA A 293 13.79 -8.49 -4.20
N VAL A 294 14.01 -8.06 -5.44
CA VAL A 294 12.93 -7.72 -6.40
C VAL A 294 12.92 -8.65 -7.62
N ASN A 295 13.60 -9.79 -7.53
CA ASN A 295 13.77 -10.69 -8.67
C ASN A 295 12.45 -11.32 -9.13
N THR A 296 11.58 -11.73 -8.21
CA THR A 296 10.30 -12.36 -8.52
C THR A 296 9.39 -11.44 -9.32
N ALA A 297 9.27 -10.16 -8.93
CA ALA A 297 8.50 -9.18 -9.67
C ALA A 297 8.97 -9.02 -11.11
N ARG A 298 10.29 -8.99 -11.32
CA ARG A 298 10.90 -8.89 -12.64
C ARG A 298 10.66 -10.14 -13.49
N THR A 299 10.93 -11.31 -12.94
CA THR A 299 10.94 -12.56 -13.73
C THR A 299 9.54 -13.13 -13.98
N VAL A 300 8.61 -12.96 -13.03
CA VAL A 300 7.25 -13.52 -13.12
C VAL A 300 6.25 -12.50 -13.65
N LEU A 301 6.26 -11.27 -13.15
CA LEU A 301 5.31 -10.24 -13.55
C LEU A 301 5.84 -9.34 -14.69
N GLY A 302 7.12 -9.46 -15.07
CA GLY A 302 7.75 -8.53 -16.01
C GLY A 302 7.78 -7.09 -15.48
N TRP A 303 7.67 -6.91 -14.15
CA TRP A 303 7.60 -5.62 -13.53
C TRP A 303 8.97 -5.15 -13.01
N GLU A 304 9.28 -3.90 -13.32
CA GLU A 304 10.44 -3.18 -12.76
C GLU A 304 10.01 -1.78 -12.33
N PRO A 305 10.58 -1.25 -11.22
CA PRO A 305 10.33 0.12 -10.84
C PRO A 305 10.90 1.08 -11.89
N ARG A 306 10.13 2.12 -12.25
CA ARG A 306 10.57 3.21 -13.12
C ARG A 306 11.25 4.32 -12.33
N TYR A 307 10.74 4.55 -11.12
CA TYR A 307 11.29 5.54 -10.20
C TYR A 307 12.27 4.87 -9.24
N VAL A 308 13.55 4.86 -9.60
CA VAL A 308 14.62 4.23 -8.79
C VAL A 308 15.40 5.26 -7.97
N ASP A 309 15.30 6.55 -8.32
CA ASP A 309 15.88 7.64 -7.55
C ASP A 309 14.88 8.19 -6.55
N LEU A 310 15.22 8.13 -5.26
CA LEU A 310 14.37 8.65 -4.20
C LEU A 310 14.10 10.15 -4.35
N ARG A 311 14.99 10.89 -4.97
CA ARG A 311 14.80 12.31 -5.27
C ARG A 311 13.55 12.52 -6.16
N GLU A 312 13.40 11.75 -7.24
CA GLU A 312 12.24 11.84 -8.13
C GLU A 312 10.94 11.50 -7.38
N ILE A 313 10.99 10.50 -6.49
CA ILE A 313 9.85 10.12 -5.64
C ILE A 313 9.43 11.29 -4.74
N ILE A 314 10.40 11.93 -4.07
CA ILE A 314 10.15 13.07 -3.20
C ILE A 314 9.68 14.30 -4.01
N GLU A 315 10.19 14.52 -5.21
CA GLU A 315 9.77 15.63 -6.09
C GLU A 315 8.28 15.53 -6.45
N THR A 316 7.78 14.32 -6.77
CA THR A 316 6.35 14.12 -7.04
C THR A 316 5.50 14.35 -5.78
N ALA A 317 5.94 13.83 -4.62
CA ALA A 317 5.28 14.07 -3.34
C ALA A 317 5.24 15.57 -2.99
N TRP A 318 6.37 16.27 -3.16
CA TRP A 318 6.43 17.71 -2.91
C TRP A 318 5.52 18.52 -3.83
N HIS A 319 5.47 18.15 -5.12
CA HIS A 319 4.55 18.77 -6.06
C HIS A 319 3.10 18.67 -5.59
N TRP A 320 2.67 17.47 -5.16
CA TRP A 320 1.34 17.23 -4.59
C TRP A 320 1.10 18.09 -3.33
N HIS A 321 1.94 17.99 -2.31
CA HIS A 321 1.76 18.71 -1.05
C HIS A 321 1.74 20.24 -1.23
N ARG A 322 2.52 20.76 -2.16
CA ARG A 322 2.54 22.19 -2.45
C ARG A 322 1.27 22.69 -3.14
N THR A 323 0.71 21.89 -4.04
CA THR A 323 -0.52 22.21 -4.78
C THR A 323 -1.78 21.86 -4.00
N HIS A 324 -1.70 20.95 -3.05
CA HIS A 324 -2.80 20.50 -2.19
C HIS A 324 -2.41 20.63 -0.70
N PRO A 325 -2.22 21.84 -0.18
CA PRO A 325 -1.75 22.04 1.19
C PRO A 325 -2.73 21.56 2.27
N ARG A 326 -3.97 21.26 1.89
CA ARG A 326 -5.02 20.70 2.75
C ARG A 326 -5.53 19.34 2.27
N GLY A 327 -4.73 18.63 1.47
CA GLY A 327 -5.10 17.36 0.88
C GLY A 327 -6.21 17.49 -0.17
N TYR A 328 -7.05 16.46 -0.29
CA TYR A 328 -8.23 16.46 -1.15
C TYR A 328 -9.37 17.33 -0.63
N SER A 329 -9.25 17.81 0.59
CA SER A 329 -10.33 18.55 1.18
C SER A 329 -10.40 19.97 0.65
N HIS A 330 -11.45 20.19 0.22
CA HIS A 330 -12.52 21.11 0.58
C HIS A 330 -12.39 22.39 -0.20
N SER A 331 -12.81 22.30 -1.41
CA SER A 331 -13.43 23.44 -2.10
C SER A 331 -14.70 23.84 -1.37
#